data_940322db4c980ac30ee2060db6cc3023
#
_entry.id   940322db4c980ac30ee2060db6cc3023
#
_cell.length_a   1.000
_cell.length_b   1.000
_cell.length_c   1.000
_cell.angle_alpha   90.00
_cell.angle_beta   90.00
_cell.angle_gamma   90.00
#
_symmetry.space_group_name_H-M   'P 1'
#
loop_
_entity.id
_entity.type
_entity.pdbx_description
1 polymer ?
#
loop_
_entity_poly.entity_id
_entity_poly.type
_entity_poly.pdbx_seq_one_letter_code
_entity_poly.pdbx_strand_id
1 'polypeptide(L)'
;MDIANRVKKLRKALNLTQYQLAELVGVAQNSIQKLEKGETKNPRNIESLARALKCTPEYLQFGIGEIDNASSTSVAKHHLPLISWVQAGAWSDISEVNPLDAERFLCPVNCSERSFVLRVQGISMEPKFNDGDLIFVDPEAECIHGSYVVARLDDNNQATFKQLIIEGNQKFLKAANPNWPDQLIPINGNCTLVGKVIFTGKSL
;
A
#
# COMPACT_ATOMS: atom_id res chain seq x y z
N MET A 1 3.83 30.25 1.98
CA MET A 1 4.68 29.73 3.09
C MET A 1 6.13 29.92 2.66
N ASP A 2 6.98 30.53 3.50
CA ASP A 2 8.38 30.78 3.18
C ASP A 2 9.28 29.55 3.43
N ILE A 3 10.54 29.62 2.99
CA ILE A 3 11.51 28.52 3.13
C ILE A 3 11.74 28.15 4.59
N ALA A 4 11.77 29.12 5.52
CA ALA A 4 11.98 28.89 6.94
C ALA A 4 10.90 27.96 7.54
N ASN A 5 9.65 28.26 7.23
CA ASN A 5 8.52 27.47 7.68
C ASN A 5 8.48 26.08 7.05
N ARG A 6 8.87 25.95 5.77
CA ARG A 6 8.95 24.64 5.09
C ARG A 6 10.02 23.76 5.72
N VAL A 7 11.23 24.28 5.93
CA VAL A 7 12.32 23.54 6.57
C VAL A 7 11.92 23.10 7.98
N LYS A 8 11.38 24.00 8.80
CA LYS A 8 10.92 23.69 10.16
C LYS A 8 9.82 22.62 10.19
N LYS A 9 8.86 22.69 9.25
CA LYS A 9 7.78 21.71 9.13
C LYS A 9 8.30 20.32 8.76
N LEU A 10 9.16 20.24 7.74
CA LEU A 10 9.74 18.97 7.28
C LEU A 10 10.66 18.35 8.35
N ARG A 11 11.52 19.15 8.99
CA ARG A 11 12.36 18.65 10.07
C ARG A 11 11.56 18.03 11.22
N LYS A 12 10.48 18.70 11.64
CA LYS A 12 9.59 18.18 12.69
C LYS A 12 8.86 16.92 12.24
N ALA A 13 8.42 16.84 10.99
CA ALA A 13 7.77 15.65 10.41
C ALA A 13 8.72 14.45 10.40
N LEU A 14 10.03 14.67 10.24
CA LEU A 14 11.06 13.64 10.30
C LEU A 14 11.58 13.38 11.73
N ASN A 15 10.97 13.99 12.75
CA ASN A 15 11.40 13.92 14.16
C ASN A 15 12.87 14.28 14.40
N LEU A 16 13.47 15.13 13.55
CA LEU A 16 14.84 15.58 13.67
C LEU A 16 14.95 16.81 14.60
N THR A 17 15.99 16.85 15.43
CA THR A 17 16.42 18.07 16.13
C THR A 17 17.15 19.00 15.15
N GLN A 18 17.26 20.28 15.48
CA GLN A 18 18.07 21.23 14.68
C GLN A 18 19.54 20.80 14.59
N TYR A 19 20.07 20.19 15.64
CA TYR A 19 21.42 19.64 15.69
C TYR A 19 21.58 18.48 14.69
N GLN A 20 20.69 17.51 14.73
CA GLN A 20 20.71 16.36 13.80
C GLN A 20 20.56 16.78 12.34
N LEU A 21 19.69 17.76 12.05
CA LEU A 21 19.59 18.28 10.68
C LEU A 21 20.88 18.99 10.26
N ALA A 22 21.51 19.74 11.15
CA ALA A 22 22.77 20.42 10.87
C ALA A 22 23.89 19.43 10.56
N GLU A 23 23.97 18.33 11.31
CA GLU A 23 24.92 17.25 11.10
C GLU A 23 24.71 16.55 9.75
N LEU A 24 23.47 16.21 9.39
CA LEU A 24 23.12 15.60 8.09
C LEU A 24 23.46 16.51 6.89
N VAL A 25 23.33 17.83 7.07
CA VAL A 25 23.61 18.82 6.01
C VAL A 25 25.09 19.22 5.97
N GLY A 26 25.87 18.92 7.01
CA GLY A 26 27.27 19.32 7.14
C GLY A 26 27.46 20.82 7.48
N VAL A 27 26.55 21.39 8.28
CA VAL A 27 26.60 22.80 8.71
C VAL A 27 26.53 22.95 10.24
N ALA A 28 26.88 24.12 10.73
CA ALA A 28 26.71 24.40 12.15
C ALA A 28 25.22 24.51 12.53
N GLN A 29 24.84 24.04 13.71
CA GLN A 29 23.45 24.14 14.22
C GLN A 29 22.89 25.57 14.15
N ASN A 30 23.71 26.57 14.43
CA ASN A 30 23.31 27.98 14.34
C ASN A 30 22.85 28.39 12.92
N SER A 31 23.39 27.76 11.89
CA SER A 31 22.94 27.98 10.48
C SER A 31 21.52 27.51 10.28
N ILE A 32 21.15 26.34 10.80
CA ILE A 32 19.78 25.82 10.76
C ILE A 32 18.84 26.70 11.59
N GLN A 33 19.30 27.15 12.77
CA GLN A 33 18.51 28.04 13.61
C GLN A 33 18.19 29.38 12.92
N LYS A 34 19.17 30.00 12.25
CA LYS A 34 18.99 31.25 11.50
C LYS A 34 18.07 31.05 10.30
N LEU A 35 18.18 29.90 9.61
CA LEU A 35 17.31 29.56 8.50
C LEU A 35 15.86 29.42 8.96
N GLU A 36 15.61 28.70 10.05
CA GLU A 36 14.25 28.50 10.60
C GLU A 36 13.64 29.77 11.22
N LYS A 37 14.46 30.74 11.60
CA LYS A 37 14.02 32.08 12.01
C LYS A 37 13.73 33.02 10.84
N GLY A 38 14.05 32.61 9.59
CA GLY A 38 13.84 33.43 8.41
C GLY A 38 14.96 34.49 8.18
N GLU A 39 16.04 34.45 8.95
CA GLU A 39 17.20 35.33 8.79
C GLU A 39 17.99 34.99 7.50
N THR A 40 17.89 33.75 7.02
CA THR A 40 18.52 33.28 5.78
C THR A 40 17.46 32.89 4.78
N LYS A 41 17.33 33.62 3.67
CA LYS A 41 16.33 33.33 2.62
C LYS A 41 16.86 32.42 1.51
N ASN A 42 18.16 32.43 1.27
CA ASN A 42 18.82 31.66 0.21
C ASN A 42 19.99 30.88 0.82
N PRO A 43 19.77 29.68 1.38
CA PRO A 43 20.84 28.86 1.93
C PRO A 43 21.72 28.31 0.79
N ARG A 44 23.05 28.44 0.94
CA ARG A 44 24.01 27.94 -0.05
C ARG A 44 23.94 26.42 -0.24
N ASN A 45 23.48 25.71 0.78
CA ASN A 45 23.44 24.23 0.83
C ASN A 45 22.01 23.70 0.61
N ILE A 46 21.23 24.34 -0.29
CA ILE A 46 19.83 23.98 -0.51
C ILE A 46 19.66 22.53 -0.96
N GLU A 47 20.58 22.02 -1.77
CA GLU A 47 20.57 20.62 -2.25
C GLU A 47 20.77 19.62 -1.11
N SER A 48 21.76 19.90 -0.22
CA SER A 48 22.00 19.05 0.97
C SER A 48 20.84 19.11 1.96
N LEU A 49 20.23 20.30 2.13
CA LEU A 49 19.02 20.48 2.92
C LEU A 49 17.84 19.70 2.35
N ALA A 50 17.63 19.80 1.04
CA ALA A 50 16.56 19.09 0.35
C ALA A 50 16.72 17.57 0.50
N ARG A 51 17.92 17.05 0.30
CA ARG A 51 18.23 15.63 0.49
C ARG A 51 18.00 15.17 1.94
N ALA A 52 18.49 15.94 2.93
CA ALA A 52 18.30 15.61 4.35
C ALA A 52 16.83 15.67 4.78
N LEU A 53 16.04 16.58 4.18
CA LEU A 53 14.61 16.76 4.45
C LEU A 53 13.72 15.96 3.51
N LYS A 54 14.30 15.12 2.63
CA LYS A 54 13.62 14.24 1.69
C LYS A 54 12.60 14.99 0.81
N CYS A 55 13.05 16.06 0.18
CA CYS A 55 12.24 16.87 -0.74
C CYS A 55 13.10 17.42 -1.86
N THR A 56 12.48 18.04 -2.87
CA THR A 56 13.22 18.70 -3.94
C THR A 56 13.70 20.09 -3.52
N PRO A 57 14.83 20.59 -4.05
CA PRO A 57 15.30 21.96 -3.84
C PRO A 57 14.25 23.02 -4.21
N GLU A 58 13.50 22.77 -5.29
CA GLU A 58 12.41 23.63 -5.78
C GLU A 58 11.27 23.72 -4.77
N TYR A 59 10.94 22.59 -4.12
CA TYR A 59 9.95 22.60 -3.04
C TYR A 59 10.41 23.46 -1.85
N LEU A 60 11.66 23.31 -1.42
CA LEU A 60 12.19 24.14 -0.32
C LEU A 60 12.20 25.62 -0.69
N GLN A 61 12.65 25.96 -1.90
CA GLN A 61 12.81 27.34 -2.34
C GLN A 61 11.50 28.05 -2.67
N PHE A 62 10.61 27.36 -3.43
CA PHE A 62 9.44 27.98 -4.03
C PHE A 62 8.11 27.38 -3.54
N GLY A 63 8.15 26.21 -2.89
CA GLY A 63 6.93 25.47 -2.51
C GLY A 63 6.29 24.75 -3.69
N ILE A 64 7.00 24.60 -4.80
CA ILE A 64 6.56 23.92 -6.02
C ILE A 64 7.39 22.64 -6.16
N GLY A 65 6.75 21.50 -6.36
CA GLY A 65 7.43 20.20 -6.47
C GLY A 65 6.98 19.22 -5.40
N GLU A 66 7.55 18.04 -5.46
CA GLU A 66 7.20 16.93 -4.57
C GLU A 66 8.06 16.97 -3.30
N ILE A 67 7.42 16.67 -2.18
CA ILE A 67 8.12 16.31 -0.94
C ILE A 67 8.39 14.81 -1.09
N ASP A 68 9.65 14.40 -1.13
CA ASP A 68 10.03 13.01 -0.87
C ASP A 68 9.75 12.71 0.61
N ASN A 69 8.48 12.64 0.95
CA ASN A 69 8.08 12.08 2.22
C ASN A 69 8.46 10.61 2.21
N ALA A 70 9.52 10.25 2.87
CA ALA A 70 9.79 8.87 3.27
C ALA A 70 8.80 8.40 4.37
N SER A 71 7.63 9.03 4.45
CA SER A 71 6.40 8.59 5.10
C SER A 71 5.18 8.81 4.21
N SER A 72 5.27 9.47 3.05
CA SER A 72 4.51 9.10 1.87
C SER A 72 5.43 8.12 1.15
N THR A 73 5.24 6.84 1.43
CA THR A 73 5.46 5.81 0.46
C THR A 73 5.29 6.46 -0.91
N SER A 74 6.36 6.61 -1.68
CA SER A 74 6.18 6.59 -3.12
C SER A 74 5.23 5.43 -3.30
N VAL A 75 4.01 5.69 -3.74
CA VAL A 75 3.16 4.61 -4.23
C VAL A 75 4.01 4.06 -5.34
N ALA A 76 4.79 3.03 -5.02
CA ALA A 76 5.55 2.33 -6.02
C ALA A 76 4.46 1.88 -6.98
N LYS A 77 4.43 2.50 -8.17
CA LYS A 77 3.40 2.23 -9.18
C LYS A 77 3.65 0.83 -9.70
N HIS A 78 3.32 -0.16 -8.85
CA HIS A 78 3.45 -1.55 -9.21
C HIS A 78 2.42 -1.88 -10.27
N HIS A 79 2.88 -2.33 -11.42
CA HIS A 79 2.03 -2.93 -12.42
C HIS A 79 1.87 -4.41 -12.06
N LEU A 80 0.71 -4.71 -11.47
CA LEU A 80 0.42 -6.04 -10.96
C LEU A 80 -0.20 -6.91 -12.06
N PRO A 81 0.19 -8.18 -12.17
CA PRO A 81 -0.36 -9.09 -13.17
C PRO A 81 -1.81 -9.47 -12.80
N LEU A 82 -2.67 -9.52 -13.81
CA LEU A 82 -3.97 -10.19 -13.71
C LEU A 82 -3.72 -11.69 -13.81
N ILE A 83 -4.12 -12.44 -12.79
CA ILE A 83 -4.00 -13.90 -12.76
C ILE A 83 -5.38 -14.56 -12.68
N SER A 84 -5.43 -15.85 -13.01
CA SER A 84 -6.63 -16.66 -12.89
C SER A 84 -6.86 -17.13 -11.45
N TRP A 85 -8.10 -17.51 -11.13
CA TRP A 85 -8.46 -18.10 -9.83
C TRP A 85 -7.73 -19.43 -9.58
N VAL A 86 -7.42 -20.18 -10.62
CA VAL A 86 -6.64 -21.42 -10.54
C VAL A 86 -5.21 -21.12 -10.12
N GLN A 87 -4.58 -20.11 -10.73
CA GLN A 87 -3.25 -19.66 -10.33
C GLN A 87 -3.23 -19.14 -8.89
N ALA A 88 -4.25 -18.37 -8.49
CA ALA A 88 -4.38 -17.92 -7.09
C ALA A 88 -4.57 -19.09 -6.11
N GLY A 89 -5.26 -20.15 -6.49
CA GLY A 89 -5.41 -21.38 -5.70
C GLY A 89 -4.11 -22.17 -5.58
N ALA A 90 -3.31 -22.20 -6.62
CA ALA A 90 -2.01 -22.89 -6.65
C ALA A 90 -0.86 -22.08 -6.05
N TRP A 91 -1.16 -21.06 -5.26
CA TRP A 91 -0.23 -20.05 -4.76
C TRP A 91 0.91 -20.62 -3.91
N SER A 92 1.93 -21.12 -4.53
CA SER A 92 3.25 -21.36 -3.91
C SER A 92 4.37 -20.60 -4.62
N ASP A 93 4.22 -20.22 -5.89
CA ASP A 93 5.26 -19.51 -6.64
C ASP A 93 4.72 -18.66 -7.80
N ILE A 94 4.65 -17.32 -7.60
CA ILE A 94 4.37 -16.37 -8.70
C ILE A 94 5.52 -16.31 -9.72
N SER A 95 6.62 -16.95 -9.47
CA SER A 95 7.76 -17.02 -10.40
C SER A 95 7.41 -17.66 -11.76
N GLU A 96 6.27 -18.34 -11.87
CA GLU A 96 5.81 -18.99 -13.11
C GLU A 96 4.81 -18.18 -13.96
N VAL A 97 4.33 -17.03 -13.50
CA VAL A 97 3.57 -16.14 -14.38
C VAL A 97 4.52 -15.51 -15.37
N ASN A 98 4.52 -16.01 -16.61
CA ASN A 98 5.35 -15.47 -17.68
C ASN A 98 5.02 -13.97 -17.84
N PRO A 99 5.96 -13.04 -17.54
CA PRO A 99 5.66 -11.60 -17.44
C PRO A 99 5.23 -10.98 -18.78
N LEU A 100 5.44 -11.68 -19.88
CA LEU A 100 5.23 -11.15 -21.23
C LEU A 100 3.80 -11.24 -21.73
N ASP A 101 2.96 -12.13 -21.15
CA ASP A 101 1.60 -12.39 -21.66
C ASP A 101 0.47 -11.98 -20.69
N ALA A 102 0.78 -11.55 -19.47
CA ALA A 102 -0.24 -11.18 -18.50
C ALA A 102 -0.65 -9.70 -18.65
N GLU A 103 -1.94 -9.45 -18.74
CA GLU A 103 -2.50 -8.10 -18.59
C GLU A 103 -2.07 -7.53 -17.22
N ARG A 104 -1.60 -6.28 -17.20
CA ARG A 104 -1.10 -5.65 -15.97
C ARG A 104 -1.87 -4.41 -15.63
N PHE A 105 -2.19 -4.26 -14.35
CA PHE A 105 -2.92 -3.13 -13.81
C PHE A 105 -2.07 -2.33 -12.83
N LEU A 106 -2.13 -1.01 -12.96
CA LEU A 106 -1.48 -0.10 -12.03
C LEU A 106 -2.16 -0.16 -10.67
N CYS A 107 -1.41 -0.51 -9.60
CA CYS A 107 -1.92 -0.46 -8.24
C CYS A 107 -1.88 0.99 -7.72
N PRO A 108 -3.02 1.57 -7.31
CA PRO A 108 -3.07 2.95 -6.84
C PRO A 108 -2.73 3.10 -5.35
N VAL A 109 -2.47 2.00 -4.66
CA VAL A 109 -2.10 1.95 -3.24
C VAL A 109 -0.78 1.21 -3.06
N ASN A 110 -0.15 1.37 -1.90
CA ASN A 110 1.05 0.61 -1.57
C ASN A 110 0.73 -0.88 -1.46
N CYS A 111 1.61 -1.69 -2.03
CA CYS A 111 1.49 -3.13 -2.03
C CYS A 111 2.87 -3.79 -2.09
N SER A 112 2.94 -5.06 -1.73
CA SER A 112 4.15 -5.86 -1.88
C SER A 112 4.45 -6.18 -3.35
N GLU A 113 5.68 -6.58 -3.65
CA GLU A 113 6.09 -7.02 -5.00
C GLU A 113 5.36 -8.30 -5.45
N ARG A 114 4.84 -9.06 -4.49
CA ARG A 114 4.11 -10.31 -4.71
C ARG A 114 2.61 -10.11 -4.93
N SER A 115 2.14 -8.86 -4.93
CA SER A 115 0.74 -8.54 -5.15
C SER A 115 0.29 -8.84 -6.58
N PHE A 116 -0.98 -9.13 -6.73
CA PHE A 116 -1.59 -9.48 -8.02
C PHE A 116 -3.03 -8.98 -8.10
N VAL A 117 -3.62 -9.11 -9.28
CA VAL A 117 -5.01 -8.73 -9.55
C VAL A 117 -5.82 -9.97 -9.90
N LEU A 118 -7.05 -10.03 -9.42
CA LEU A 118 -8.06 -11.00 -9.82
C LEU A 118 -9.30 -10.28 -10.34
N ARG A 119 -10.01 -10.91 -11.25
CA ARG A 119 -11.35 -10.50 -11.66
C ARG A 119 -12.37 -11.26 -10.82
N VAL A 120 -13.25 -10.54 -10.14
CA VAL A 120 -14.33 -11.15 -9.35
C VAL A 120 -15.19 -12.03 -10.24
N GLN A 121 -15.53 -13.21 -9.75
CA GLN A 121 -16.40 -14.16 -10.42
C GLN A 121 -17.56 -14.56 -9.50
N GLY A 122 -18.77 -14.46 -10.03
CA GLY A 122 -19.99 -14.82 -9.34
C GLY A 122 -20.50 -13.74 -8.38
N ILE A 123 -21.61 -14.05 -7.74
CA ILE A 123 -22.46 -13.08 -7.02
C ILE A 123 -22.34 -13.17 -5.50
N SER A 124 -21.45 -14.01 -4.97
CA SER A 124 -21.35 -14.24 -3.51
C SER A 124 -20.92 -13.01 -2.71
N MET A 125 -20.33 -12.02 -3.40
CA MET A 125 -19.83 -10.79 -2.76
C MET A 125 -20.62 -9.54 -3.14
N GLU A 126 -21.72 -9.71 -3.91
CA GLU A 126 -22.65 -8.60 -4.23
C GLU A 126 -23.43 -8.11 -3.00
N PRO A 127 -23.90 -6.86 -3.01
CA PRO A 127 -23.69 -5.81 -4.03
C PRO A 127 -22.36 -5.06 -3.86
N LYS A 128 -21.54 -5.45 -2.90
CA LYS A 128 -20.31 -4.72 -2.58
C LYS A 128 -19.23 -4.88 -3.64
N PHE A 129 -19.11 -6.10 -4.17
CA PHE A 129 -18.22 -6.44 -5.28
C PHE A 129 -19.05 -7.20 -6.32
N ASN A 130 -19.13 -6.66 -7.52
CA ASN A 130 -19.92 -7.25 -8.59
C ASN A 130 -19.04 -8.18 -9.41
N ASP A 131 -19.71 -9.09 -10.12
CA ASP A 131 -19.04 -9.92 -11.13
C ASP A 131 -18.31 -9.03 -12.14
N GLY A 132 -17.04 -9.36 -12.46
CA GLY A 132 -16.19 -8.57 -13.35
C GLY A 132 -15.35 -7.48 -12.68
N ASP A 133 -15.64 -7.06 -11.45
CA ASP A 133 -14.83 -6.10 -10.71
C ASP A 133 -13.40 -6.63 -10.54
N LEU A 134 -12.41 -5.72 -10.50
CA LEU A 134 -11.02 -6.05 -10.23
C LEU A 134 -10.72 -5.92 -8.74
N ILE A 135 -10.08 -6.91 -8.16
CA ILE A 135 -9.58 -6.88 -6.80
C ILE A 135 -8.05 -7.00 -6.81
N PHE A 136 -7.39 -6.13 -6.06
CA PHE A 136 -5.95 -6.07 -5.90
C PHE A 136 -5.61 -6.76 -4.59
N VAL A 137 -4.84 -7.83 -4.66
CA VAL A 137 -4.55 -8.74 -3.55
C VAL A 137 -3.10 -8.64 -3.16
N ASP A 138 -2.84 -8.44 -1.88
CA ASP A 138 -1.50 -8.42 -1.32
C ASP A 138 -1.33 -9.60 -0.34
N PRO A 139 -0.47 -10.57 -0.68
CA PRO A 139 -0.19 -11.73 0.17
C PRO A 139 0.54 -11.40 1.48
N GLU A 140 1.26 -10.29 1.52
CA GLU A 140 2.06 -9.89 2.67
C GLU A 140 1.30 -8.96 3.62
N ALA A 141 0.11 -8.48 3.19
CA ALA A 141 -0.72 -7.63 4.02
C ALA A 141 -1.40 -8.42 5.15
N GLU A 142 -1.35 -7.87 6.36
CA GLU A 142 -1.96 -8.49 7.53
C GLU A 142 -3.48 -8.64 7.37
N CYS A 143 -3.98 -9.86 7.53
CA CYS A 143 -5.39 -10.19 7.48
C CYS A 143 -5.99 -10.11 8.90
N ILE A 144 -6.80 -9.10 9.16
CA ILE A 144 -7.49 -8.87 10.43
C ILE A 144 -9.00 -9.11 10.30
N HIS A 145 -9.72 -9.14 11.42
CA HIS A 145 -11.18 -9.21 11.42
C HIS A 145 -11.80 -8.15 10.49
N GLY A 146 -12.73 -8.57 9.64
CA GLY A 146 -13.40 -7.71 8.68
C GLY A 146 -12.65 -7.51 7.35
N SER A 147 -11.40 -7.98 7.22
CA SER A 147 -10.65 -7.94 5.96
C SER A 147 -11.36 -8.71 4.86
N TYR A 148 -11.34 -8.19 3.63
CA TYR A 148 -11.69 -8.96 2.45
C TYR A 148 -10.47 -9.74 2.01
N VAL A 149 -10.61 -11.05 1.84
CA VAL A 149 -9.48 -11.96 1.61
C VAL A 149 -9.75 -12.91 0.46
N VAL A 150 -8.70 -13.27 -0.23
CA VAL A 150 -8.67 -14.44 -1.09
C VAL A 150 -8.14 -15.60 -0.25
N ALA A 151 -8.87 -16.68 -0.20
CA ALA A 151 -8.56 -17.86 0.60
C ALA A 151 -8.67 -19.11 -0.26
N ARG A 152 -7.81 -20.09 -0.01
CA ARG A 152 -7.86 -21.42 -0.59
C ARG A 152 -8.39 -22.40 0.44
N LEU A 153 -9.43 -23.13 0.10
CA LEU A 153 -9.90 -24.26 0.87
C LEU A 153 -9.10 -25.50 0.48
N ASP A 154 -8.53 -26.21 1.46
CA ASP A 154 -7.62 -27.33 1.21
C ASP A 154 -8.32 -28.51 0.54
N ASP A 155 -9.62 -28.69 0.77
CA ASP A 155 -10.41 -29.78 0.22
C ASP A 155 -10.59 -29.71 -1.32
N ASN A 156 -10.57 -28.49 -1.90
CA ASN A 156 -10.91 -28.28 -3.32
C ASN A 156 -9.79 -27.64 -4.13
N ASN A 157 -8.70 -27.21 -3.52
CA ASN A 157 -7.62 -26.44 -4.16
C ASN A 157 -8.13 -25.19 -4.91
N GLN A 158 -9.36 -24.73 -4.63
CA GLN A 158 -9.98 -23.59 -5.27
C GLN A 158 -9.86 -22.36 -4.39
N ALA A 159 -9.42 -21.27 -4.99
CA ALA A 159 -9.43 -19.97 -4.33
C ALA A 159 -10.85 -19.40 -4.30
N THR A 160 -11.22 -18.78 -3.20
CA THR A 160 -12.49 -18.08 -3.01
C THR A 160 -12.27 -16.68 -2.44
N PHE A 161 -13.20 -15.76 -2.75
CA PHE A 161 -13.18 -14.39 -2.26
C PHE A 161 -14.28 -14.21 -1.22
N LYS A 162 -13.91 -13.83 0.01
CA LYS A 162 -14.84 -13.66 1.13
C LYS A 162 -14.36 -12.59 2.10
N GLN A 163 -15.19 -12.25 3.08
CA GLN A 163 -14.81 -11.44 4.23
C GLN A 163 -14.34 -12.36 5.36
N LEU A 164 -13.19 -12.06 5.95
CA LEU A 164 -12.66 -12.77 7.11
C LEU A 164 -13.34 -12.27 8.38
N ILE A 165 -13.96 -13.17 9.13
CA ILE A 165 -14.54 -12.91 10.44
C ILE A 165 -13.70 -13.65 11.47
N ILE A 166 -13.28 -12.98 12.53
CA ILE A 166 -12.52 -13.56 13.65
C ILE A 166 -13.31 -13.31 14.92
N GLU A 167 -13.75 -14.37 15.59
CA GLU A 167 -14.47 -14.33 16.87
C GLU A 167 -13.75 -15.23 17.87
N GLY A 168 -13.04 -14.60 18.81
CA GLY A 168 -12.16 -15.32 19.72
C GLY A 168 -11.10 -16.14 18.99
N ASN A 169 -11.12 -17.46 19.17
CA ASN A 169 -10.21 -18.39 18.51
C ASN A 169 -10.77 -18.98 17.20
N GLN A 170 -11.97 -18.58 16.80
CA GLN A 170 -12.62 -19.11 15.60
C GLN A 170 -12.49 -18.14 14.44
N LYS A 171 -12.29 -18.68 13.25
CA LYS A 171 -12.23 -17.90 12.00
C LYS A 171 -13.28 -18.42 11.03
N PHE A 172 -13.89 -17.49 10.31
CA PHE A 172 -14.93 -17.77 9.33
C PHE A 172 -14.70 -16.96 8.07
N LEU A 173 -15.12 -17.49 6.95
CA LEU A 173 -15.25 -16.78 5.67
C LEU A 173 -16.71 -16.42 5.47
N LYS A 174 -17.02 -15.14 5.33
CA LYS A 174 -18.38 -14.62 5.17
C LYS A 174 -18.61 -14.10 3.75
N ALA A 175 -19.72 -14.54 3.15
CA ALA A 175 -20.21 -13.92 1.92
C ALA A 175 -20.75 -12.51 2.20
N ALA A 176 -20.56 -11.57 1.27
CA ALA A 176 -21.15 -10.24 1.39
C ALA A 176 -22.61 -10.21 0.91
N ASN A 177 -22.98 -11.13 0.01
CA ASN A 177 -24.36 -11.27 -0.48
C ASN A 177 -25.27 -11.89 0.59
N PRO A 178 -26.25 -11.16 1.11
CA PRO A 178 -27.14 -11.69 2.16
C PRO A 178 -28.02 -12.87 1.71
N ASN A 179 -28.18 -13.05 0.40
CA ASN A 179 -28.96 -14.14 -0.18
C ASN A 179 -28.10 -15.35 -0.59
N TRP A 180 -26.80 -15.31 -0.28
CA TRP A 180 -25.91 -16.44 -0.59
C TRP A 180 -26.19 -17.62 0.35
N PRO A 181 -26.37 -18.86 -0.15
CA PRO A 181 -26.73 -20.00 0.70
C PRO A 181 -25.75 -20.24 1.85
N ASP A 182 -24.44 -20.24 1.53
CA ASP A 182 -23.38 -20.46 2.51
C ASP A 182 -22.85 -19.12 3.03
N GLN A 183 -23.60 -18.51 3.93
CA GLN A 183 -23.28 -17.17 4.48
C GLN A 183 -21.98 -17.16 5.27
N LEU A 184 -21.68 -18.24 5.99
CA LEU A 184 -20.56 -18.32 6.93
C LEU A 184 -19.93 -19.71 6.85
N ILE A 185 -18.68 -19.77 6.41
CA ILE A 185 -17.91 -21.00 6.29
C ILE A 185 -16.85 -21.01 7.40
N PRO A 186 -16.90 -21.95 8.34
CA PRO A 186 -15.86 -22.07 9.37
C PRO A 186 -14.54 -22.53 8.74
N ILE A 187 -13.43 -21.90 9.15
CA ILE A 187 -12.07 -22.24 8.69
C ILE A 187 -11.18 -22.54 9.91
N ASN A 188 -11.10 -23.80 10.26
CA ASN A 188 -10.37 -24.26 11.45
C ASN A 188 -9.21 -25.20 11.04
N GLY A 189 -8.24 -24.66 10.29
CA GLY A 189 -7.04 -25.40 9.88
C GLY A 189 -7.14 -26.09 8.51
N ASN A 190 -8.25 -25.90 7.79
CA ASN A 190 -8.49 -26.43 6.43
C ASN A 190 -8.51 -25.31 5.36
N CYS A 191 -7.85 -24.20 5.63
CA CYS A 191 -7.87 -23.04 4.75
C CYS A 191 -6.56 -22.25 4.84
N THR A 192 -6.02 -21.90 3.69
CA THR A 192 -4.87 -21.02 3.55
C THR A 192 -5.33 -19.63 3.07
N LEU A 193 -5.00 -18.57 3.80
CA LEU A 193 -5.22 -17.20 3.33
C LEU A 193 -4.15 -16.88 2.28
N VAL A 194 -4.59 -16.65 1.06
CA VAL A 194 -3.71 -16.31 -0.09
C VAL A 194 -3.27 -14.85 -0.02
N GLY A 195 -4.17 -13.95 0.38
CA GLY A 195 -3.85 -12.55 0.56
C GLY A 195 -5.06 -11.69 0.89
N LYS A 196 -4.77 -10.45 1.29
CA LYS A 196 -5.77 -9.44 1.61
C LYS A 196 -6.08 -8.59 0.39
N VAL A 197 -7.34 -8.29 0.15
CA VAL A 197 -7.75 -7.30 -0.85
C VAL A 197 -7.46 -5.90 -0.29
N ILE A 198 -6.58 -5.18 -0.97
CA ILE A 198 -6.12 -3.84 -0.57
C ILE A 198 -6.77 -2.72 -1.37
N PHE A 199 -7.26 -3.03 -2.58
CA PHE A 199 -7.94 -2.08 -3.46
C PHE A 199 -8.93 -2.81 -4.38
N THR A 200 -9.95 -2.10 -4.85
CA THR A 200 -10.90 -2.60 -5.86
C THR A 200 -11.10 -1.56 -6.95
N GLY A 201 -11.13 -2.03 -8.19
CA GLY A 201 -11.44 -1.25 -9.39
C GLY A 201 -12.66 -1.81 -10.08
N LYS A 202 -13.46 -0.93 -10.70
CA LYS A 202 -14.58 -1.36 -11.54
C LYS A 202 -14.13 -1.43 -12.98
N SER A 203 -14.46 -2.51 -13.68
CA SER A 203 -14.41 -2.56 -15.13
C SER A 203 -15.59 -1.76 -15.68
N LEU A 204 -15.34 -0.84 -16.60
CA LEU A 204 -16.39 -0.07 -17.30
C LEU A 204 -16.98 -0.92 -18.43
#